data_32246a95193ae3aecfe2ef15927a6106
#
_entry.id   32246a95193ae3aecfe2ef15927a6106
#
_cell.length_a   1.000
_cell.length_b   1.000
_cell.length_c   1.000
_cell.angle_alpha   90.00
_cell.angle_beta   90.00
_cell.angle_gamma   90.00
#
_symmetry.space_group_name_H-M   'P 1'
#
loop_
_entity.id
_entity.type
_entity.pdbx_description
1 polymer ?
#
loop_
_entity_poly.entity_id
_entity_poly.type
_entity_poly.pdbx_seq_one_letter_code
_entity_poly.pdbx_strand_id
1 'polypeptide(L)'
;MRVALCISGQPRNVYRGFENILQNMKFDFEVFVHSWWDNKSNQNTFKKILYDGREDEVSEIVDNDWIGKLYGSFNVNKVLIEKQKHFDIPEVFEKRKLKFTHTFGVYSSLYSVYRCNKLKRNFELDNG
;
A
#
# COMPACT_ATOMS: atom_id res chain seq x y z
N MET A 1 18.05 18.42 -5.35
CA MET A 1 16.73 17.93 -5.80
C MET A 1 16.10 17.17 -4.64
N ARG A 2 14.87 17.50 -4.30
CA ARG A 2 14.11 16.76 -3.28
C ARG A 2 13.33 15.65 -3.96
N VAL A 3 13.44 14.44 -3.47
CA VAL A 3 12.73 13.27 -4.01
C VAL A 3 11.74 12.77 -2.98
N ALA A 4 10.53 12.46 -3.42
CA ALA A 4 9.50 11.86 -2.61
C ALA A 4 9.25 10.41 -3.03
N LEU A 5 9.31 9.50 -2.06
CA LEU A 5 8.91 8.11 -2.24
C LEU A 5 7.50 7.94 -1.69
N CYS A 6 6.56 7.59 -2.55
CA CYS A 6 5.18 7.28 -2.17
C CYS A 6 4.98 5.77 -2.11
N ILE A 7 4.72 5.25 -0.93
CA ILE A 7 4.43 3.84 -0.70
C ILE A 7 2.93 3.69 -0.48
N SER A 8 2.28 2.87 -1.27
CA SER A 8 0.83 2.71 -1.21
C SER A 8 0.39 1.25 -1.33
N GLY A 9 -0.76 0.92 -0.74
CA GLY A 9 -1.38 -0.38 -0.85
C GLY A 9 -1.31 -1.21 0.42
N GLN A 10 -1.43 -2.52 0.25
CA GLN A 10 -1.34 -3.47 1.36
C GLN A 10 0.12 -3.79 1.69
N PRO A 11 0.49 -3.96 2.97
CA PRO A 11 1.87 -4.23 3.37
C PRO A 11 2.24 -5.71 3.14
N ARG A 12 2.45 -6.07 1.88
CA ARG A 12 2.91 -7.41 1.50
C ARG A 12 4.41 -7.39 1.29
N ASN A 13 5.13 -8.40 1.77
CA ASN A 13 6.58 -8.52 1.64
C ASN A 13 7.33 -7.22 2.00
N VAL A 14 6.83 -6.50 2.98
CA VAL A 14 7.33 -5.16 3.32
C VAL A 14 8.78 -5.15 3.77
N TYR A 15 9.20 -6.13 4.54
CA TYR A 15 10.58 -6.19 5.03
C TYR A 15 11.57 -6.32 3.87
N ARG A 16 11.31 -7.23 2.96
CA ARG A 16 12.11 -7.39 1.75
C ARG A 16 12.04 -6.16 0.84
N GLY A 17 10.85 -5.55 0.73
CA GLY A 17 10.65 -4.31 -0.02
C GLY A 17 11.47 -3.16 0.55
N PHE A 18 11.48 -2.99 1.87
CA PHE A 18 12.26 -1.94 2.54
C PHE A 18 13.76 -2.16 2.36
N GLU A 19 14.25 -3.37 2.51
CA GLU A 19 15.65 -3.72 2.24
C GLU A 19 16.06 -3.40 0.81
N ASN A 20 15.23 -3.77 -0.17
CA ASN A 20 15.50 -3.49 -1.57
C ASN A 20 15.57 -1.98 -1.86
N ILE A 21 14.68 -1.20 -1.27
CA ILE A 21 14.69 0.26 -1.41
C ILE A 21 15.98 0.83 -0.82
N LEU A 22 16.34 0.45 0.41
CA LEU A 22 17.54 0.92 1.10
C LEU A 22 18.83 0.55 0.34
N GLN A 23 18.86 -0.61 -0.27
CA GLN A 23 20.03 -1.07 -1.04
C GLN A 23 20.20 -0.36 -2.36
N ASN A 24 19.10 0.03 -3.02
CA ASN A 24 19.12 0.51 -4.39
C ASN A 24 18.96 2.03 -4.52
N MET A 25 18.33 2.71 -3.56
CA MET A 25 18.16 4.16 -3.58
C MET A 25 19.33 4.83 -2.82
N LYS A 26 20.25 5.43 -3.56
CA LYS A 26 21.48 6.03 -3.03
C LYS A 26 21.43 7.57 -2.88
N PHE A 27 20.24 8.12 -2.84
CA PHE A 27 20.00 9.56 -2.65
C PHE A 27 18.98 9.76 -1.53
N ASP A 28 18.99 10.96 -0.97
CA ASP A 28 18.04 11.34 0.07
C ASP A 28 16.63 11.47 -0.49
N PHE A 29 15.67 10.91 0.22
CA PHE A 29 14.27 11.00 -0.14
C PHE A 29 13.39 11.08 1.10
N GLU A 30 12.22 11.66 0.92
CA GLU A 30 11.19 11.76 1.94
C GLU A 30 10.10 10.73 1.65
N VAL A 31 9.56 10.09 2.68
CA VAL A 31 8.62 8.98 2.54
C VAL A 31 7.21 9.38 2.95
N PHE A 32 6.26 9.09 2.08
CA PHE A 32 4.83 9.24 2.30
C PHE A 32 4.16 7.88 2.12
N VAL A 33 3.29 7.51 3.05
CA VAL A 33 2.69 6.18 3.07
C VAL A 33 1.18 6.25 3.20
N HIS A 34 0.48 5.55 2.34
CA HIS A 34 -0.90 5.13 2.59
C HIS A 34 -0.96 3.62 2.57
N SER A 35 -1.47 3.02 3.62
CA SER A 35 -1.60 1.56 3.70
C SER A 35 -2.96 1.12 4.22
N TRP A 36 -3.45 0.05 3.61
CA TRP A 36 -4.60 -0.69 4.11
C TRP A 36 -4.13 -1.65 5.21
N TRP A 37 -4.52 -1.38 6.43
CA TRP A 37 -4.16 -2.24 7.55
C TRP A 37 -5.21 -2.22 8.66
N ASP A 38 -5.49 -3.38 9.23
CA ASP A 38 -6.31 -3.54 10.42
C ASP A 38 -5.68 -4.55 11.37
N ASN A 39 -5.37 -4.13 12.57
CA ASN A 39 -4.72 -4.95 13.60
C ASN A 39 -5.49 -6.22 13.97
N LYS A 40 -6.79 -6.27 13.71
CA LYS A 40 -7.65 -7.37 14.15
C LYS A 40 -7.91 -8.45 13.10
N SER A 41 -7.83 -8.14 11.83
CA SER A 41 -8.34 -9.01 10.76
C SER A 41 -7.33 -9.46 9.73
N ASN A 42 -6.10 -8.96 9.75
CA ASN A 42 -5.29 -8.97 8.55
C ASN A 42 -4.22 -10.04 8.43
N GLN A 43 -3.87 -10.71 9.48
CA GLN A 43 -2.85 -11.78 9.39
C GLN A 43 -3.24 -12.90 8.40
N ASN A 44 -4.52 -13.06 8.11
CA ASN A 44 -5.04 -14.10 7.23
C ASN A 44 -5.54 -13.62 5.86
N THR A 45 -5.75 -12.32 5.66
CA THR A 45 -6.32 -11.80 4.41
C THR A 45 -5.32 -11.74 3.27
N PHE A 46 -4.05 -11.74 3.56
CA PHE A 46 -2.98 -11.71 2.55
C PHE A 46 -2.69 -13.06 1.89
N LYS A 47 -3.27 -14.13 2.38
CA LYS A 47 -3.21 -15.45 1.73
C LYS A 47 -4.08 -15.55 0.47
N LYS A 48 -4.62 -14.43 -0.04
CA LYS A 48 -5.62 -14.50 -1.10
C LYS A 48 -5.04 -14.34 -2.50
N ILE A 49 -5.22 -15.38 -3.17
CA ILE A 49 -5.70 -15.66 -4.52
C ILE A 49 -5.15 -14.69 -5.56
N LEU A 50 -4.16 -15.16 -6.24
CA LEU A 50 -3.71 -14.65 -7.52
C LEU A 50 -4.79 -14.80 -8.61
N TYR A 51 -4.63 -14.10 -9.71
CA TYR A 51 -5.54 -13.99 -10.84
C TYR A 51 -6.06 -15.32 -11.41
N ASP A 52 -5.33 -16.39 -11.22
CA ASP A 52 -5.62 -17.72 -11.75
C ASP A 52 -6.10 -18.71 -10.68
N GLY A 53 -6.44 -18.24 -9.50
CA GLY A 53 -6.89 -19.06 -8.38
C GLY A 53 -5.77 -19.76 -7.60
N ARG A 54 -4.50 -19.47 -7.90
CA ARG A 54 -3.39 -19.93 -7.06
C ARG A 54 -3.35 -19.17 -5.75
N GLU A 55 -2.98 -19.85 -4.69
CA GLU A 55 -2.64 -19.20 -3.43
C GLU A 55 -1.32 -18.46 -3.61
N ASP A 56 -1.28 -17.21 -3.16
CA ASP A 56 -0.05 -16.45 -3.08
C ASP A 56 0.85 -17.16 -2.04
N GLU A 57 2.01 -17.64 -2.46
CA GLU A 57 3.05 -18.08 -1.55
C GLU A 57 3.59 -16.86 -0.81
N VAL A 58 2.91 -16.48 0.26
CA VAL A 58 3.38 -15.40 1.13
C VAL A 58 4.61 -15.90 1.86
N SER A 59 5.76 -15.43 1.42
CA SER A 59 7.05 -15.74 2.05
C SER A 59 7.23 -15.05 3.40
N GLU A 60 6.37 -14.11 3.77
CA GLU A 60 6.43 -13.38 5.03
C GLU A 60 5.04 -13.24 5.67
N ILE A 61 5.00 -13.51 6.98
CA ILE A 61 3.87 -13.12 7.82
C ILE A 61 4.08 -11.64 8.20
N VAL A 62 3.18 -10.80 7.76
CA VAL A 62 3.17 -9.38 8.15
C VAL A 62 2.35 -9.22 9.42
N ASP A 63 2.97 -8.70 10.45
CA ASP A 63 2.36 -8.34 11.73
C ASP A 63 2.37 -6.82 11.92
N ASN A 64 1.96 -6.34 13.10
CA ASN A 64 1.93 -4.90 13.41
C ASN A 64 3.32 -4.26 13.48
N ASP A 65 4.39 -5.02 13.58
CA ASP A 65 5.75 -4.53 13.71
C ASP A 65 6.27 -3.88 12.43
N TRP A 66 5.59 -4.10 11.29
CA TRP A 66 5.96 -3.47 10.03
C TRP A 66 5.96 -1.94 10.09
N ILE A 67 5.08 -1.35 10.89
CA ILE A 67 5.00 0.11 11.09
C ILE A 67 6.26 0.62 11.78
N GLY A 68 6.70 -0.07 12.84
CA GLY A 68 7.95 0.24 13.52
C GLY A 68 9.16 0.10 12.61
N LYS A 69 9.18 -0.93 11.76
CA LYS A 69 10.23 -1.14 10.78
C LYS A 69 10.26 -0.05 9.71
N LEU A 70 9.09 0.42 9.28
CA LEU A 70 8.97 1.55 8.36
C LEU A 70 9.65 2.81 8.93
N TYR A 71 9.28 3.19 10.16
CA TYR A 71 9.88 4.36 10.82
C TYR A 71 11.36 4.19 11.14
N GLY A 72 11.80 2.99 11.43
CA GLY A 72 13.21 2.67 11.67
C GLY A 72 14.07 2.65 10.40
N SER A 73 13.46 2.43 9.24
CA SER A 73 14.17 2.30 7.95
C SER A 73 14.24 3.60 7.16
N PHE A 74 13.26 4.49 7.31
CA PHE A 74 13.10 5.67 6.47
C PHE A 74 12.80 6.93 7.26
N ASN A 75 13.13 8.07 6.65
CA ASN A 75 12.63 9.38 7.08
C ASN A 75 11.17 9.53 6.60
N VAL A 76 10.24 9.13 7.46
CA VAL A 76 8.81 9.11 7.14
C VAL A 76 8.17 10.44 7.52
N ASN A 77 7.63 11.15 6.54
CA ASN A 77 7.00 12.44 6.77
C ASN A 77 5.52 12.35 7.10
N LYS A 78 4.79 11.54 6.36
CA LYS A 78 3.34 11.33 6.57
C LYS A 78 2.95 9.89 6.34
N VAL A 79 2.15 9.38 7.25
CA VAL A 79 1.55 8.04 7.17
C VAL A 79 0.05 8.14 7.39
N LEU A 80 -0.71 7.49 6.53
CA LEU A 80 -2.13 7.26 6.69
C LEU A 80 -2.42 5.76 6.59
N ILE A 81 -2.92 5.20 7.66
CA ILE A 81 -3.32 3.80 7.74
C ILE A 81 -4.82 3.73 7.87
N GLU A 82 -5.46 3.05 6.97
CA GLU A 82 -6.91 2.90 6.95
C GLU A 82 -7.30 1.42 6.86
N LYS A 83 -8.45 1.09 7.44
CA LYS A 83 -9.10 -0.19 7.16
C LYS A 83 -9.52 -0.25 5.71
N GLN A 84 -9.50 -1.43 5.12
CA GLN A 84 -9.97 -1.62 3.76
C GLN A 84 -11.41 -1.14 3.63
N LYS A 85 -11.64 -0.21 2.72
CA LYS A 85 -12.97 0.31 2.39
C LYS A 85 -13.67 -0.61 1.41
N HIS A 86 -14.99 -0.61 1.49
CA HIS A 86 -15.82 -1.13 0.43
C HIS A 86 -15.94 -0.08 -0.68
N PHE A 87 -15.84 -0.52 -1.95
CA PHE A 87 -16.03 0.32 -3.12
C PHE A 87 -17.22 -0.21 -3.91
N ASP A 88 -18.14 0.68 -4.25
CA ASP A 88 -19.25 0.35 -5.15
C ASP A 88 -18.71 0.20 -6.57
N ILE A 89 -18.87 -1.01 -7.11
CA ILE A 89 -18.42 -1.33 -8.47
C ILE A 89 -19.54 -0.94 -9.45
N PRO A 90 -19.27 -0.06 -10.44
CA PRO A 90 -20.27 0.30 -11.44
C PRO A 90 -20.82 -0.93 -12.18
N GLU A 91 -22.13 -0.97 -12.39
CA GLU A 91 -22.84 -2.08 -13.04
C GLU A 91 -22.29 -2.43 -14.43
N VAL A 92 -21.72 -1.46 -15.13
CA VAL A 92 -21.08 -1.67 -16.43
C VAL A 92 -19.95 -2.70 -16.38
N PHE A 93 -19.24 -2.80 -15.28
CA PHE A 93 -18.18 -3.79 -15.11
C PHE A 93 -18.74 -5.18 -14.79
N GLU A 94 -19.85 -5.27 -14.08
CA GLU A 94 -20.57 -6.52 -13.84
C GLU A 94 -21.11 -7.11 -15.16
N LYS A 95 -21.69 -6.28 -16.03
CA LYS A 95 -22.18 -6.67 -17.34
C LYS A 95 -21.08 -7.19 -18.28
N ARG A 96 -19.84 -6.72 -18.11
CA ARG A 96 -18.68 -7.20 -18.87
C ARG A 96 -18.06 -8.49 -18.33
N LYS A 97 -18.70 -9.14 -17.37
CA LYS A 97 -18.21 -10.37 -16.71
C LYS A 97 -16.80 -10.23 -16.12
N LEU A 98 -16.43 -9.02 -15.72
CA LEU A 98 -15.20 -8.82 -14.99
C LEU A 98 -15.32 -9.39 -13.58
N LYS A 99 -14.32 -10.14 -13.14
CA LYS A 99 -14.34 -10.71 -11.79
C LYS A 99 -14.36 -9.57 -10.76
N PHE A 100 -15.31 -9.59 -9.84
CA PHE A 100 -15.45 -8.62 -8.76
C PHE A 100 -14.12 -8.34 -8.03
N THR A 101 -13.37 -9.40 -7.72
CA THR A 101 -12.09 -9.31 -7.03
C THR A 101 -11.05 -8.46 -7.78
N HIS A 102 -11.01 -8.54 -9.11
CA HIS A 102 -10.09 -7.72 -9.93
C HIS A 102 -10.50 -6.25 -9.92
N THR A 103 -11.77 -5.97 -10.16
CA THR A 103 -12.28 -4.61 -10.20
C THR A 103 -12.13 -3.94 -8.84
N PHE A 104 -12.47 -4.65 -7.75
CA PHE A 104 -12.26 -4.17 -6.40
C PHE A 104 -10.79 -3.87 -6.13
N GLY A 105 -9.87 -4.75 -6.54
CA GLY A 105 -8.44 -4.56 -6.39
C GLY A 105 -7.92 -3.31 -7.12
N VAL A 106 -8.43 -3.04 -8.31
CA VAL A 106 -8.10 -1.82 -9.09
C VAL A 106 -8.56 -0.57 -8.34
N TYR A 107 -9.81 -0.51 -7.89
CA TYR A 107 -10.33 0.62 -7.12
C TYR A 107 -9.54 0.84 -5.83
N SER A 108 -9.28 -0.23 -5.09
CA SER A 108 -8.51 -0.19 -3.85
C SER A 108 -7.10 0.35 -4.08
N SER A 109 -6.42 -0.10 -5.13
CA SER A 109 -5.07 0.35 -5.48
C SER A 109 -5.05 1.82 -5.92
N LEU A 110 -5.97 2.24 -6.77
CA LEU A 110 -6.07 3.64 -7.23
C LEU A 110 -6.37 4.59 -6.08
N TYR A 111 -7.27 4.21 -5.18
CA TYR A 111 -7.55 4.99 -3.98
C TYR A 111 -6.31 5.15 -3.11
N SER A 112 -5.57 4.08 -2.88
CA SER A 112 -4.35 4.10 -2.07
C SER A 112 -3.29 5.02 -2.67
N VAL A 113 -3.06 4.95 -3.98
CA VAL A 113 -2.14 5.85 -4.69
C VAL A 113 -2.59 7.31 -4.58
N TYR A 114 -3.87 7.56 -4.79
CA TYR A 114 -4.46 8.90 -4.65
C TYR A 114 -4.25 9.48 -3.25
N ARG A 115 -4.52 8.70 -2.21
CA ARG A 115 -4.35 9.14 -0.82
C ARG A 115 -2.89 9.43 -0.49
N CYS A 116 -1.99 8.59 -0.94
CA CYS A 116 -0.55 8.78 -0.73
C CYS A 116 -0.06 10.07 -1.42
N ASN A 117 -0.43 10.29 -2.66
CA ASN A 117 -0.10 11.52 -3.39
C ASN A 117 -0.70 12.77 -2.75
N LYS A 118 -1.90 12.66 -2.18
CA LYS A 118 -2.53 13.77 -1.45
C LYS A 118 -1.74 14.13 -0.18
N LEU A 119 -1.25 13.16 0.57
CA LEU A 119 -0.38 13.39 1.72
C LEU A 119 0.88 14.17 1.31
N LYS A 120 1.54 13.72 0.26
CA LYS A 120 2.72 14.38 -0.32
C LYS A 120 2.41 15.83 -0.73
N ARG A 121 1.35 16.03 -1.50
CA ARG A 121 0.95 17.36 -1.98
C ARG A 121 0.63 18.32 -0.83
N ASN A 122 -0.08 17.87 0.19
CA ASN A 122 -0.37 18.69 1.35
C ASN A 122 0.93 19.09 2.07
N PHE A 123 1.86 18.17 2.22
CA PHE A 123 3.17 18.47 2.80
C PHE A 123 3.94 19.51 1.98
N GLU A 124 3.92 19.41 0.67
CA GLU A 124 4.56 20.40 -0.23
C GLU A 124 3.95 21.79 -0.10
N LEU A 125 2.63 21.88 0.02
CA LEU A 125 1.92 23.15 0.22
C LEU A 125 2.23 23.79 1.58
N ASP A 126 2.37 22.98 2.63
CA ASP A 126 2.65 23.45 3.98
C ASP A 126 4.13 23.86 4.18
N ASN A 127 5.04 23.30 3.41
CA ASN A 127 6.49 23.47 3.59
C ASN A 127 7.22 24.18 2.41
N GLY A 128 6.47 24.65 1.45
CA GLY A 128 7.00 25.39 0.31
C GLY A 128 7.55 24.50 -0.78
#